data_877b085b6eabdd7975eeec2e4576354a
#
_entry.id   877b085b6eabdd7975eeec2e4576354a
#
_cell.length_a   1.000
_cell.length_b   1.000
_cell.length_c   1.000
_cell.angle_alpha   90.00
_cell.angle_beta   90.00
_cell.angle_gamma   90.00
#
_symmetry.space_group_name_H-M   'P 1'
#
loop_
_entity.id
_entity.type
_entity.pdbx_description
1 polymer ?
#
loop_
_entity_poly.entity_id
_entity_poly.type
_entity_poly.pdbx_seq_one_letter_code
_entity_poly.pdbx_strand_id
1 'polypeptide(L)'
;MFRRIAFGSAVLGWLLALPAFPGHGLGERRVVPDTLFYFDNHYFDRYPEAVVVGVVNGDTLVVQIEGEQKLRLIRLAGIQGLRPEEDPFYQQAIELMRERILRRTVKLEGDKLLRNVDATGLVEAYVWLEGQQMNAMLVRNGLARIIPYSHNIKYDSYFGGLQKRARQERLGIWSRL
;
A
#
# COMPACT_ATOMS: atom_id res chain seq x y z
N MET A 1 58.11 -2.26 -11.29
CA MET A 1 57.79 -2.27 -9.84
C MET A 1 56.46 -1.57 -9.66
N PHE A 2 55.32 -2.30 -9.82
CA PHE A 2 53.96 -1.75 -9.77
C PHE A 2 53.25 -2.26 -8.51
N ARG A 3 52.97 -1.36 -7.58
CA ARG A 3 52.16 -1.63 -6.37
C ARG A 3 50.67 -1.64 -6.74
N ARG A 4 50.03 -2.78 -6.53
CA ARG A 4 48.58 -2.89 -6.58
C ARG A 4 47.98 -2.29 -5.30
N ILE A 5 47.10 -1.31 -5.45
CA ILE A 5 46.26 -0.77 -4.38
C ILE A 5 44.92 -1.51 -4.43
N ALA A 6 44.61 -2.23 -3.37
CA ALA A 6 43.30 -2.89 -3.20
C ALA A 6 42.31 -1.90 -2.65
N PHE A 7 41.23 -1.65 -3.38
CA PHE A 7 40.07 -0.91 -2.88
C PHE A 7 39.14 -1.91 -2.17
N GLY A 8 39.09 -1.81 -0.86
CA GLY A 8 38.08 -2.48 -0.04
C GLY A 8 36.80 -1.64 -0.03
N SER A 9 35.71 -2.16 -0.64
CA SER A 9 34.39 -1.57 -0.54
C SER A 9 33.74 -2.00 0.77
N ALA A 10 33.78 -1.13 1.78
CA ALA A 10 32.95 -1.27 2.96
C ALA A 10 31.56 -0.68 2.64
N VAL A 11 30.57 -1.53 2.43
CA VAL A 11 29.16 -1.13 2.39
C VAL A 11 28.70 -0.94 3.82
N LEU A 12 28.77 0.29 4.32
CA LEU A 12 28.13 0.68 5.59
C LEU A 12 26.64 0.77 5.33
N GLY A 13 25.89 -0.22 5.85
CA GLY A 13 24.43 -0.15 5.91
C GLY A 13 24.00 0.95 6.88
N TRP A 14 23.39 2.00 6.33
CA TRP A 14 22.71 3.02 7.14
C TRP A 14 21.36 2.45 7.61
N LEU A 15 21.35 1.99 8.86
CA LEU A 15 20.12 1.72 9.58
C LEU A 15 19.53 3.07 9.99
N LEU A 16 18.64 3.63 9.18
CA LEU A 16 17.88 4.82 9.57
C LEU A 16 16.88 4.41 10.67
N ALA A 17 17.24 4.70 11.90
CA ALA A 17 16.33 4.66 13.03
C ALA A 17 15.22 5.70 12.80
N LEU A 18 13.99 5.25 12.65
CA LEU A 18 12.82 6.13 12.63
C LEU A 18 12.66 6.76 14.01
N PRO A 19 12.37 8.08 14.11
CA PRO A 19 12.15 8.72 15.39
C PRO A 19 10.96 8.10 16.10
N ALA A 20 11.15 7.72 17.35
CA ALA A 20 10.09 7.28 18.24
C ALA A 20 9.17 8.47 18.56
N PHE A 21 7.89 8.35 18.20
CA PHE A 21 6.88 9.32 18.63
C PHE A 21 6.59 9.11 20.12
N PRO A 22 6.59 10.19 20.94
CA PRO A 22 6.26 10.07 22.35
C PRO A 22 4.77 9.88 22.58
N GLY A 23 4.41 8.76 23.18
CA GLY A 23 3.31 8.58 24.08
C GLY A 23 1.89 8.51 23.52
N HIS A 24 1.38 7.32 23.56
CA HIS A 24 0.17 6.88 24.31
C HIS A 24 0.17 5.36 24.18
N GLY A 25 0.22 4.66 25.28
CA GLY A 25 0.41 3.21 25.37
C GLY A 25 -0.65 2.37 24.69
N LEU A 26 -0.55 2.24 23.41
CA LEU A 26 -1.22 1.26 22.56
C LEU A 26 -0.10 0.40 21.98
N GLY A 27 -0.23 -0.90 22.13
CA GLY A 27 0.75 -1.92 21.84
C GLY A 27 1.57 -1.68 20.57
N GLU A 28 2.82 -2.08 20.60
CA GLU A 28 3.82 -1.93 19.56
C GLU A 28 3.21 -2.11 18.16
N ARG A 29 3.34 -1.09 17.31
CA ARG A 29 2.94 -1.13 15.90
C ARG A 29 3.81 -2.17 15.19
N ARG A 30 3.36 -3.40 15.11
CA ARG A 30 4.00 -4.41 14.26
C ARG A 30 3.61 -4.13 12.81
N VAL A 31 4.39 -3.28 12.13
CA VAL A 31 4.32 -3.16 10.68
C VAL A 31 5.14 -4.29 10.08
N VAL A 32 4.54 -5.09 9.20
CA VAL A 32 5.22 -6.20 8.52
C VAL A 32 6.28 -5.63 7.58
N PRO A 33 7.50 -6.17 7.58
CA PRO A 33 8.56 -5.70 6.70
C PRO A 33 8.16 -5.70 5.22
N ASP A 34 8.57 -4.69 4.50
CA ASP A 34 8.21 -4.39 3.11
C ASP A 34 8.63 -5.47 2.09
N THR A 35 9.56 -6.35 2.47
CA THR A 35 10.16 -7.37 1.58
C THR A 35 9.19 -8.43 1.04
N LEU A 36 7.98 -8.54 1.59
CA LEU A 36 6.99 -9.53 1.17
C LEU A 36 6.13 -9.11 -0.03
N PHE A 37 6.28 -7.87 -0.53
CA PHE A 37 5.38 -7.28 -1.51
C PHE A 37 6.07 -6.83 -2.80
N TYR A 38 7.34 -7.22 -3.01
CA TYR A 38 8.10 -6.82 -4.19
C TYR A 38 7.76 -7.70 -5.39
N PHE A 39 7.45 -7.03 -6.51
CA PHE A 39 7.39 -7.58 -7.85
C PHE A 39 8.39 -6.87 -8.74
N ASP A 40 8.82 -7.50 -9.83
CA ASP A 40 9.76 -6.93 -10.79
C ASP A 40 9.22 -5.61 -11.38
N ASN A 41 10.00 -4.53 -11.29
CA ASN A 41 9.60 -3.20 -11.73
C ASN A 41 9.24 -3.13 -13.22
N HIS A 42 9.89 -3.94 -14.09
CA HIS A 42 9.60 -3.95 -15.53
C HIS A 42 8.15 -4.38 -15.86
N TYR A 43 7.48 -5.10 -14.97
CA TYR A 43 6.08 -5.48 -15.14
C TYR A 43 5.15 -4.26 -15.14
N PHE A 44 5.55 -3.17 -14.49
CA PHE A 44 4.71 -2.00 -14.23
C PHE A 44 4.88 -0.87 -15.23
N ASP A 45 5.84 -0.94 -16.17
CA ASP A 45 6.13 0.15 -17.12
C ASP A 45 4.96 0.48 -18.07
N ARG A 46 4.00 -0.43 -18.20
CA ARG A 46 2.79 -0.28 -19.03
C ARG A 46 1.61 0.39 -18.31
N TYR A 47 1.72 0.63 -17.01
CA TYR A 47 0.62 1.23 -16.24
C TYR A 47 0.79 2.73 -16.09
N PRO A 48 -0.33 3.50 -16.13
CA PRO A 48 -0.25 4.94 -15.98
C PRO A 48 0.36 5.33 -14.63
N GLU A 49 1.18 6.36 -14.67
CA GLU A 49 1.74 6.99 -13.49
C GLU A 49 0.81 8.08 -12.96
N ALA A 50 0.77 8.22 -11.65
CA ALA A 50 -0.03 9.22 -10.99
C ALA A 50 0.67 9.73 -9.73
N VAL A 51 0.62 11.03 -9.49
CA VAL A 51 1.08 11.63 -8.24
C VAL A 51 -0.07 11.60 -7.23
N VAL A 52 0.16 11.03 -6.06
CA VAL A 52 -0.83 11.04 -4.97
C VAL A 52 -0.83 12.42 -4.31
N VAL A 53 -1.92 13.17 -4.49
CA VAL A 53 -2.08 14.52 -3.95
C VAL A 53 -2.88 14.55 -2.65
N GLY A 54 -3.61 13.46 -2.35
CA GLY A 54 -4.38 13.33 -1.11
C GLY A 54 -4.69 11.89 -0.75
N VAL A 55 -4.86 11.63 0.53
CA VAL A 55 -5.38 10.38 1.10
C VAL A 55 -6.69 10.72 1.79
N VAL A 56 -7.80 10.23 1.24
CA VAL A 56 -9.15 10.49 1.76
C VAL A 56 -9.40 9.60 2.99
N ASN A 57 -9.13 8.31 2.81
CA ASN A 57 -9.19 7.29 3.87
C ASN A 57 -8.19 6.17 3.54
N GLY A 58 -8.25 5.02 4.26
CA GLY A 58 -7.31 3.93 4.07
C GLY A 58 -7.33 3.28 2.68
N ASP A 59 -8.46 3.33 1.95
CA ASP A 59 -8.61 2.70 0.64
C ASP A 59 -8.92 3.67 -0.51
N THR A 60 -8.95 4.98 -0.27
CA THR A 60 -9.35 5.98 -1.27
C THR A 60 -8.35 7.13 -1.34
N LEU A 61 -7.87 7.42 -2.54
CA LEU A 61 -6.84 8.41 -2.84
C LEU A 61 -7.36 9.47 -3.80
N VAL A 62 -6.78 10.66 -3.72
CA VAL A 62 -6.85 11.69 -4.76
C VAL A 62 -5.52 11.69 -5.50
N VAL A 63 -5.56 11.53 -6.81
CA VAL A 63 -4.36 11.49 -7.64
C VAL A 63 -4.44 12.45 -8.81
N GLN A 64 -3.27 12.86 -9.29
CA GLN A 64 -3.06 13.53 -10.57
C GLN A 64 -2.42 12.51 -11.52
N ILE A 65 -3.18 12.00 -12.48
CA ILE A 65 -2.66 11.08 -13.49
C ILE A 65 -1.85 11.86 -14.53
N GLU A 66 -0.72 11.31 -14.95
CA GLU A 66 0.12 11.92 -15.97
C GLU A 66 -0.67 12.12 -17.27
N GLY A 67 -0.57 13.34 -17.85
CA GLY A 67 -1.30 13.71 -19.07
C GLY A 67 -2.76 14.11 -18.87
N GLU A 68 -3.35 13.97 -17.68
CA GLU A 68 -4.69 14.45 -17.37
C GLU A 68 -4.66 15.83 -16.67
N GLN A 69 -5.64 16.68 -16.95
CA GLN A 69 -5.77 17.97 -16.26
C GLN A 69 -6.56 17.92 -14.96
N LYS A 70 -7.40 16.89 -14.79
CA LYS A 70 -8.31 16.74 -13.66
C LYS A 70 -7.78 15.74 -12.64
N LEU A 71 -7.98 16.04 -11.37
CA LEU A 71 -7.75 15.08 -10.29
C LEU A 71 -8.76 13.93 -10.39
N ARG A 72 -8.29 12.73 -10.02
CA ARG A 72 -9.12 11.52 -9.96
C ARG A 72 -9.19 10.97 -8.55
N LEU A 73 -10.35 10.41 -8.22
CA LEU A 73 -10.51 9.56 -7.05
C LEU A 73 -10.20 8.11 -7.44
N ILE A 74 -9.27 7.52 -6.73
CA ILE A 74 -8.89 6.11 -6.90
C ILE A 74 -9.29 5.35 -5.64
N ARG A 75 -10.10 4.29 -5.81
CA ARG A 75 -10.34 3.29 -4.77
C ARG A 75 -9.41 2.10 -4.98
N LEU A 76 -8.86 1.59 -3.91
CA LEU A 76 -8.00 0.42 -3.95
C LEU A 76 -8.83 -0.83 -4.27
N ALA A 77 -8.58 -1.44 -5.43
CA ALA A 77 -9.33 -2.59 -5.94
C ALA A 77 -9.19 -3.83 -5.04
N GLY A 78 -10.27 -4.62 -4.93
CA GLY A 78 -10.30 -5.90 -4.23
C GLY A 78 -10.30 -5.84 -2.71
N ILE A 79 -10.24 -4.65 -2.12
CA ILE A 79 -10.24 -4.45 -0.68
C ILE A 79 -11.28 -3.43 -0.23
N GLN A 80 -11.68 -3.53 1.03
CA GLN A 80 -12.53 -2.57 1.72
C GLN A 80 -11.75 -1.95 2.88
N GLY A 81 -11.61 -0.64 2.85
CA GLY A 81 -11.05 0.13 3.96
C GLY A 81 -11.89 0.05 5.22
N LEU A 82 -11.28 0.41 6.32
CA LEU A 82 -11.94 0.47 7.62
C LEU A 82 -12.84 1.71 7.70
N ARG A 83 -13.80 1.68 8.63
CA ARG A 83 -14.71 2.79 8.94
C ARG A 83 -14.23 3.54 10.18
N PRO A 84 -14.67 4.79 10.39
CA PRO A 84 -14.30 5.59 11.57
C PRO A 84 -14.59 4.88 12.91
N GLU A 85 -15.64 4.06 12.97
CA GLU A 85 -16.02 3.32 14.18
C GLU A 85 -15.01 2.22 14.54
N GLU A 86 -14.07 1.93 13.65
CA GLU A 86 -13.02 0.92 13.84
C GLU A 86 -11.68 1.52 14.33
N ASP A 87 -11.74 2.74 14.89
CA ASP A 87 -10.56 3.34 15.54
C ASP A 87 -10.00 2.44 16.66
N PRO A 88 -8.68 2.48 16.87
CA PRO A 88 -7.68 3.36 16.23
C PRO A 88 -7.18 2.87 14.86
N PHE A 89 -7.65 1.74 14.36
CA PHE A 89 -7.13 1.12 13.13
C PHE A 89 -7.51 1.89 11.87
N TYR A 90 -8.67 2.57 11.88
CA TYR A 90 -9.05 3.48 10.80
C TYR A 90 -8.00 4.59 10.61
N GLN A 91 -7.61 5.26 11.69
CA GLN A 91 -6.59 6.30 11.62
C GLN A 91 -5.22 5.74 11.26
N GLN A 92 -4.86 4.54 11.77
CA GLN A 92 -3.61 3.88 11.40
C GLN A 92 -3.53 3.57 9.89
N ALA A 93 -4.65 3.16 9.27
CA ALA A 93 -4.70 2.94 7.83
C ALA A 93 -4.42 4.22 7.05
N ILE A 94 -5.03 5.34 7.45
CA ILE A 94 -4.83 6.66 6.83
C ILE A 94 -3.37 7.13 6.99
N GLU A 95 -2.84 7.04 8.21
CA GLU A 95 -1.46 7.43 8.51
C GLU A 95 -0.47 6.61 7.70
N LEU A 96 -0.63 5.27 7.67
CA LEU A 96 0.23 4.39 6.90
C LEU A 96 0.24 4.78 5.42
N MET A 97 -0.94 5.03 4.84
CA MET A 97 -1.04 5.45 3.44
C MET A 97 -0.40 6.82 3.21
N ARG A 98 -0.63 7.79 4.10
CA ARG A 98 0.01 9.10 4.01
C ARG A 98 1.53 9.03 4.06
N GLU A 99 2.07 8.31 5.02
CA GLU A 99 3.52 8.13 5.18
C GLU A 99 4.16 7.47 3.98
N ARG A 100 3.47 6.50 3.38
CA ARG A 100 4.02 5.72 2.26
C ARG A 100 3.93 6.42 0.92
N ILE A 101 2.77 6.99 0.58
CA ILE A 101 2.50 7.37 -0.81
C ILE A 101 2.13 8.83 -1.03
N LEU A 102 1.86 9.63 0.01
CA LEU A 102 1.51 11.04 -0.19
C LEU A 102 2.66 11.79 -0.86
N ARG A 103 2.35 12.51 -1.94
CA ARG A 103 3.30 13.23 -2.81
C ARG A 103 4.30 12.31 -3.56
N ARG A 104 4.05 11.00 -3.60
CA ARG A 104 4.86 10.07 -4.38
C ARG A 104 4.15 9.74 -5.70
N THR A 105 4.97 9.40 -6.70
CA THR A 105 4.47 8.84 -7.96
C THR A 105 4.23 7.36 -7.78
N VAL A 106 3.01 6.91 -8.10
CA VAL A 106 2.56 5.52 -8.05
C VAL A 106 2.14 5.06 -9.43
N LYS A 107 2.13 3.76 -9.65
CA LYS A 107 1.56 3.13 -10.85
C LYS A 107 0.18 2.58 -10.54
N LEU A 108 -0.77 2.82 -11.44
CA LEU A 108 -2.17 2.42 -11.30
C LEU A 108 -2.46 1.24 -12.21
N GLU A 109 -2.61 0.06 -11.64
CA GLU A 109 -2.95 -1.14 -12.39
C GLU A 109 -4.45 -1.41 -12.35
N GLY A 110 -5.09 -1.43 -13.53
CA GLY A 110 -6.48 -1.85 -13.67
C GLY A 110 -6.62 -3.37 -13.77
N ASP A 111 -7.73 -3.92 -13.28
CA ASP A 111 -8.12 -5.30 -13.59
C ASP A 111 -8.80 -5.34 -14.98
N LYS A 112 -8.61 -6.44 -15.72
CA LYS A 112 -9.23 -6.62 -17.06
C LYS A 112 -10.75 -6.59 -17.04
N LEU A 113 -11.35 -6.88 -15.88
CA LEU A 113 -12.81 -6.89 -15.66
C LEU A 113 -13.35 -5.54 -15.18
N LEU A 114 -12.47 -4.58 -14.86
CA LEU A 114 -12.89 -3.26 -14.43
C LEU A 114 -13.45 -2.47 -15.61
N ARG A 115 -14.73 -2.16 -15.53
CA ARG A 115 -15.25 -0.94 -16.15
C ARG A 115 -14.70 0.21 -15.30
N ASN A 116 -13.65 0.81 -15.80
CA ASN A 116 -12.71 1.69 -15.09
C ASN A 116 -13.31 2.92 -14.40
N VAL A 117 -14.60 3.15 -14.49
CA VAL A 117 -15.25 4.32 -13.87
C VAL A 117 -16.68 3.93 -13.50
N ASP A 118 -17.03 4.03 -12.23
CA ASP A 118 -18.43 3.93 -11.81
C ASP A 118 -19.21 5.22 -12.14
N ALA A 119 -20.53 5.22 -11.94
CA ALA A 119 -21.39 6.37 -12.19
C ALA A 119 -20.98 7.64 -11.42
N THR A 120 -20.12 7.52 -10.40
CA THR A 120 -19.62 8.62 -9.57
C THR A 120 -18.27 9.17 -10.05
N GLY A 121 -17.68 8.57 -11.10
CA GLY A 121 -16.33 8.92 -11.57
C GLY A 121 -15.20 8.31 -10.75
N LEU A 122 -15.50 7.38 -9.85
CA LEU A 122 -14.54 6.65 -9.05
C LEU A 122 -13.87 5.55 -9.88
N VAL A 123 -12.56 5.55 -9.89
CA VAL A 123 -11.74 4.52 -10.57
C VAL A 123 -11.21 3.53 -9.54
N GLU A 124 -11.36 2.24 -9.80
CA GLU A 124 -10.73 1.20 -8.98
C GLU A 124 -9.40 0.77 -9.60
N ALA A 125 -8.35 0.66 -8.78
CA ALA A 125 -7.03 0.24 -9.22
C ALA A 125 -6.25 -0.47 -8.11
N TYR A 126 -5.32 -1.32 -8.53
CA TYR A 126 -4.23 -1.75 -7.66
C TYR A 126 -3.13 -0.69 -7.73
N VAL A 127 -2.71 -0.19 -6.57
CA VAL A 127 -1.75 0.91 -6.45
C VAL A 127 -0.38 0.36 -6.09
N TRP A 128 0.62 0.72 -6.90
CA TRP A 128 1.99 0.24 -6.76
C TRP A 128 2.95 1.39 -6.54
N LEU A 129 3.81 1.25 -5.54
CA LEU A 129 4.93 2.12 -5.29
C LEU A 129 6.21 1.29 -5.24
N GLU A 130 7.15 1.53 -6.17
CA GLU A 130 8.47 0.88 -6.17
C GLU A 130 8.39 -0.67 -6.04
N GLY A 131 7.43 -1.29 -6.74
CA GLY A 131 7.20 -2.73 -6.72
C GLY A 131 6.39 -3.24 -5.52
N GLN A 132 6.00 -2.37 -4.59
CA GLN A 132 5.12 -2.71 -3.46
C GLN A 132 3.66 -2.41 -3.77
N GLN A 133 2.77 -3.34 -3.50
CA GLN A 133 1.34 -3.17 -3.68
C GLN A 133 0.70 -2.64 -2.39
N MET A 134 0.13 -1.43 -2.46
CA MET A 134 -0.47 -0.76 -1.30
C MET A 134 -1.71 -1.49 -0.78
N ASN A 135 -2.52 -2.05 -1.69
CA ASN A 135 -3.67 -2.90 -1.35
C ASN A 135 -3.24 -4.08 -0.46
N ALA A 136 -2.23 -4.81 -0.89
CA ALA A 136 -1.68 -5.97 -0.18
C ALA A 136 -1.11 -5.57 1.20
N MET A 137 -0.43 -4.43 1.27
CA MET A 137 0.15 -3.91 2.51
C MET A 137 -0.93 -3.64 3.56
N LEU A 138 -2.04 -3.00 3.18
CA LEU A 138 -3.17 -2.75 4.10
C LEU A 138 -3.78 -4.06 4.60
N VAL A 139 -4.06 -5.02 3.72
CA VAL A 139 -4.62 -6.33 4.09
C VAL A 139 -3.69 -7.08 5.03
N ARG A 140 -2.39 -7.12 4.72
CA ARG A 140 -1.38 -7.83 5.52
C ARG A 140 -1.24 -7.27 6.93
N ASN A 141 -1.43 -5.96 7.10
CA ASN A 141 -1.39 -5.29 8.40
C ASN A 141 -2.75 -5.31 9.14
N GLY A 142 -3.79 -5.93 8.58
CA GLY A 142 -5.12 -5.94 9.16
C GLY A 142 -5.78 -4.56 9.18
N LEU A 143 -5.41 -3.70 8.24
CA LEU A 143 -5.93 -2.32 8.08
C LEU A 143 -6.92 -2.18 6.91
N ALA A 144 -7.23 -3.29 6.27
CA ALA A 144 -8.32 -3.44 5.31
C ALA A 144 -8.82 -4.89 5.30
N ARG A 145 -10.02 -5.11 4.75
CA ARG A 145 -10.58 -6.44 4.49
C ARG A 145 -10.60 -6.71 3.00
N ILE A 146 -10.54 -7.98 2.63
CA ILE A 146 -10.88 -8.37 1.26
C ILE A 146 -12.39 -8.20 1.03
N ILE A 147 -12.78 -7.86 -0.20
CA ILE A 147 -14.19 -7.84 -0.61
C ILE A 147 -14.52 -9.24 -1.16
N PRO A 148 -15.39 -10.01 -0.48
CA PRO A 148 -15.85 -11.29 -1.01
C PRO A 148 -16.58 -11.06 -2.34
N TYR A 149 -16.29 -11.91 -3.33
CA TYR A 149 -16.94 -11.85 -4.65
C TYR A 149 -16.77 -10.52 -5.39
N SER A 150 -15.65 -9.85 -5.19
CA SER A 150 -15.27 -8.67 -5.97
C SER A 150 -15.17 -9.03 -7.46
N HIS A 151 -15.52 -8.09 -8.34
CA HIS A 151 -15.23 -8.21 -9.77
C HIS A 151 -13.72 -8.12 -10.07
N ASN A 152 -12.94 -7.68 -9.09
CA ASN A 152 -11.48 -7.55 -9.14
C ASN A 152 -10.81 -8.80 -8.59
N ILE A 153 -10.74 -9.85 -9.39
CA ILE A 153 -10.30 -11.20 -8.96
C ILE A 153 -8.80 -11.44 -9.11
N LYS A 154 -8.08 -10.52 -9.76
CA LYS A 154 -6.66 -10.73 -10.12
C LYS A 154 -5.78 -11.14 -8.93
N TYR A 155 -6.00 -10.55 -7.77
CA TYR A 155 -5.22 -10.78 -6.55
C TYR A 155 -6.00 -11.42 -5.41
N ASP A 156 -7.22 -11.95 -5.66
CA ASP A 156 -8.10 -12.51 -4.62
C ASP A 156 -7.41 -13.58 -3.78
N SER A 157 -6.82 -14.59 -4.41
CA SER A 157 -6.11 -15.67 -3.69
C SER A 157 -4.92 -15.14 -2.89
N TYR A 158 -4.20 -14.17 -3.44
CA TYR A 158 -3.07 -13.53 -2.76
C TYR A 158 -3.53 -12.74 -1.54
N PHE A 159 -4.53 -11.88 -1.69
CA PHE A 159 -5.11 -11.11 -0.58
C PHE A 159 -5.75 -12.02 0.47
N GLY A 160 -6.41 -13.10 0.05
CA GLY A 160 -6.95 -14.11 0.96
C GLY A 160 -5.88 -14.73 1.86
N GLY A 161 -4.73 -15.08 1.27
CA GLY A 161 -3.56 -15.57 2.01
C GLY A 161 -3.01 -14.54 3.00
N LEU A 162 -2.93 -13.26 2.60
CA LEU A 162 -2.46 -12.17 3.46
C LEU A 162 -3.42 -11.92 4.63
N GLN A 163 -4.74 -11.87 4.38
CA GLN A 163 -5.73 -11.71 5.42
C GLN A 163 -5.72 -12.86 6.43
N LYS A 164 -5.57 -14.12 5.94
CA LYS A 164 -5.42 -15.27 6.82
C LYS A 164 -4.22 -15.11 7.76
N ARG A 165 -3.08 -14.68 7.25
CA ARG A 165 -1.87 -14.41 8.06
C ARG A 165 -2.11 -13.27 9.05
N ALA A 166 -2.73 -12.16 8.62
CA ALA A 166 -3.06 -11.03 9.50
C ALA A 166 -3.94 -11.47 10.69
N ARG A 167 -4.92 -12.36 10.44
CA ARG A 167 -5.77 -12.95 11.48
C ARG A 167 -4.97 -13.85 12.44
N GLN A 168 -4.13 -14.72 11.92
CA GLN A 168 -3.29 -15.63 12.73
C GLN A 168 -2.33 -14.87 13.63
N GLU A 169 -1.77 -13.77 13.13
CA GLU A 169 -0.84 -12.90 13.85
C GLU A 169 -1.53 -11.82 14.68
N ARG A 170 -2.87 -11.79 14.67
CA ARG A 170 -3.71 -10.80 15.39
C ARG A 170 -3.31 -9.35 15.09
N LEU A 171 -3.11 -9.02 13.80
CA LEU A 171 -2.72 -7.67 13.37
C LEU A 171 -3.95 -6.79 13.12
N GLY A 172 -3.80 -5.49 13.40
CA GLY A 172 -4.82 -4.49 13.16
C GLY A 172 -6.16 -4.86 13.79
N ILE A 173 -7.24 -4.80 13.01
CA ILE A 173 -8.61 -5.14 13.48
C ILE A 173 -8.74 -6.58 14.02
N TRP A 174 -7.85 -7.48 13.62
CA TRP A 174 -7.86 -8.88 14.05
C TRP A 174 -7.28 -9.09 15.45
N SER A 175 -6.68 -8.05 16.06
CA SER A 175 -6.21 -8.10 17.45
C SER A 175 -7.35 -8.10 18.46
N ARG A 176 -8.57 -7.73 18.04
CA ARG A 176 -9.77 -7.67 18.88
C ARG A 176 -10.62 -8.95 18.86
N LEU A 177 -10.16 -10.00 18.16
CA LEU A 177 -10.86 -11.29 18.04
C LEU A 177 -10.35 -12.32 19.05
#